data_e4109ec85bf6c36e7c34dfe485319ab9
#
_entry.id   e4109ec85bf6c36e7c34dfe485319ab9
#
_cell.length_a   1.000
_cell.length_b   1.000
_cell.length_c   1.000
_cell.angle_alpha   90.00
_cell.angle_beta   90.00
_cell.angle_gamma   90.00
#
_symmetry.space_group_name_H-M   'P 1'
#
loop_
_entity.id
_entity.type
_entity.pdbx_description
1 polymer ?
#
loop_
_entity_poly.entity_id
_entity_poly.type
_entity_poly.pdbx_seq_one_letter_code
_entity_poly.pdbx_strand_id
1 'polypeptide(L)'
;MKWLKANLKKLPGWIASIVMIGIVLFWTYWGAGEMYHEGWWGAWYNRLPYLVPIAVTLLPTLAAFRWSLGGGIAIICIGVFTFFFFDNDVAFIGLTIMLVGGAFVYEGIRKRRKDNEPIPDSWWGRNWRHAVMLGGSGLIFLGVSIYMLPIVLTRVDDGDRSARLIEGNGVELVWAPEGPGWNWEQPWGGYPSWQAVALYGLPPVGVDDKPGYGLLEDKSAIIFATQEEMAQYNLCRYLNEDGTTLMETPQDVWRMPATDELVRSLGRHGENAGCTWQGEYKAQVDCDTLPDKESPLWSTDHPVIYYWTADSFDERRGYFVAFNGWVNATHKLGGNPRHSYRCVMEP
;
A
#
# COMPACT_ATOMS: atom_id res chain seq x y z
N MET A 1 23.84 5.43 -46.22
CA MET A 1 22.95 6.54 -45.83
C MET A 1 21.45 6.21 -45.90
N LYS A 2 20.92 5.58 -46.99
CA LYS A 2 19.48 5.20 -47.13
C LYS A 2 18.99 4.24 -46.05
N TRP A 3 19.78 3.21 -45.69
CA TRP A 3 19.46 2.23 -44.62
C TRP A 3 19.34 2.89 -43.24
N LEU A 4 20.27 3.80 -42.88
CA LEU A 4 20.25 4.52 -41.60
C LEU A 4 19.00 5.40 -41.47
N LYS A 5 18.64 6.14 -42.53
CA LYS A 5 17.44 6.98 -42.60
C LYS A 5 16.13 6.16 -42.49
N ALA A 6 16.11 4.93 -43.03
CA ALA A 6 14.95 4.04 -42.95
C ALA A 6 14.74 3.51 -41.53
N ASN A 7 15.82 3.18 -40.81
CA ASN A 7 15.78 2.68 -39.45
C ASN A 7 15.47 3.79 -38.44
N LEU A 8 15.99 5.00 -38.61
CA LEU A 8 15.67 6.15 -37.74
C LEU A 8 14.17 6.47 -37.72
N LYS A 9 13.45 6.24 -38.84
CA LYS A 9 11.99 6.44 -38.89
C LYS A 9 11.20 5.40 -38.11
N LYS A 10 11.77 4.24 -37.78
CA LYS A 10 11.15 3.18 -36.95
C LYS A 10 11.46 3.36 -35.46
N LEU A 11 12.48 4.15 -35.15
CA LEU A 11 13.01 4.33 -33.77
C LEU A 11 11.95 4.76 -32.76
N PRO A 12 11.05 5.74 -33.03
CA PRO A 12 10.03 6.14 -32.05
C PRO A 12 9.11 4.99 -31.64
N GLY A 13 8.63 4.17 -32.57
CA GLY A 13 7.79 3.01 -32.28
C GLY A 13 8.54 1.88 -31.52
N TRP A 14 9.85 1.73 -31.76
CA TRP A 14 10.68 0.80 -31.01
C TRP A 14 10.89 1.26 -29.58
N ILE A 15 11.27 2.51 -29.37
CA ILE A 15 11.43 3.11 -28.04
C ILE A 15 10.12 3.01 -27.26
N ALA A 16 9.00 3.42 -27.87
CA ALA A 16 7.69 3.33 -27.25
C ALA A 16 7.34 1.89 -26.83
N SER A 17 7.69 0.89 -27.67
CA SER A 17 7.45 -0.51 -27.34
C SER A 17 8.26 -0.99 -26.15
N ILE A 18 9.56 -0.64 -26.10
CA ILE A 18 10.44 -1.01 -24.98
C ILE A 18 9.96 -0.35 -23.68
N VAL A 19 9.60 0.94 -23.72
CA VAL A 19 9.10 1.67 -22.56
C VAL A 19 7.80 1.04 -22.05
N MET A 20 6.84 0.77 -22.94
CA MET A 20 5.57 0.16 -22.53
C MET A 20 5.73 -1.28 -22.01
N ILE A 21 6.60 -2.09 -22.60
CA ILE A 21 6.94 -3.41 -22.05
C ILE A 21 7.48 -3.25 -20.64
N GLY A 22 8.42 -2.33 -20.41
CA GLY A 22 8.96 -2.04 -19.08
C GLY A 22 7.87 -1.63 -18.07
N ILE A 23 6.97 -0.74 -18.47
CA ILE A 23 5.83 -0.29 -17.64
C ILE A 23 4.90 -1.48 -17.28
N VAL A 24 4.54 -2.30 -18.26
CA VAL A 24 3.68 -3.47 -18.02
C VAL A 24 4.35 -4.49 -17.09
N LEU A 25 5.64 -4.77 -17.30
CA LEU A 25 6.39 -5.68 -16.43
C LEU A 25 6.50 -5.14 -15.00
N PHE A 26 6.74 -3.83 -14.84
CA PHE A 26 6.76 -3.17 -13.53
C PHE A 26 5.41 -3.30 -12.81
N TRP A 27 4.29 -2.94 -13.49
CA TRP A 27 2.97 -3.05 -12.89
C TRP A 27 2.57 -4.50 -12.62
N THR A 28 3.07 -5.46 -13.42
CA THR A 28 2.87 -6.89 -13.14
C THR A 28 3.58 -7.31 -11.87
N TYR A 29 4.83 -6.90 -11.68
CA TYR A 29 5.60 -7.19 -10.47
C TYR A 29 4.96 -6.55 -9.24
N TRP A 30 4.69 -5.24 -9.31
CA TRP A 30 4.08 -4.49 -8.21
C TRP A 30 2.68 -5.02 -7.87
N GLY A 31 1.80 -5.14 -8.86
CA GLY A 31 0.42 -5.59 -8.63
C GLY A 31 0.33 -7.03 -8.12
N ALA A 32 1.20 -7.94 -8.58
CA ALA A 32 1.30 -9.27 -8.02
C ALA A 32 1.80 -9.25 -6.57
N GLY A 33 2.82 -8.44 -6.26
CA GLY A 33 3.32 -8.26 -4.89
C GLY A 33 2.25 -7.74 -3.94
N GLU A 34 1.61 -6.63 -4.30
CA GLU A 34 0.57 -6.00 -3.47
C GLU A 34 -0.69 -6.88 -3.32
N MET A 35 -1.03 -7.67 -4.33
CA MET A 35 -2.13 -8.64 -4.21
C MET A 35 -1.91 -9.62 -3.05
N TYR A 36 -0.67 -10.06 -2.81
CA TYR A 36 -0.33 -10.92 -1.68
C TYR A 36 -0.10 -10.16 -0.39
N HIS A 37 0.47 -8.95 -0.47
CA HIS A 37 0.78 -8.12 0.69
C HIS A 37 -0.47 -7.46 1.28
N GLU A 38 -1.19 -6.68 0.48
CA GLU A 38 -2.35 -5.92 0.94
C GLU A 38 -3.70 -6.58 0.61
N GLY A 39 -3.78 -7.34 -0.48
CA GLY A 39 -5.03 -7.87 -1.02
C GLY A 39 -5.42 -9.24 -0.47
N TRP A 40 -4.55 -9.93 0.28
CA TRP A 40 -4.81 -11.29 0.74
C TRP A 40 -5.52 -11.31 2.09
N TRP A 41 -6.78 -10.86 2.12
CA TRP A 41 -7.65 -10.86 3.27
C TRP A 41 -9.10 -11.09 2.82
N GLY A 42 -9.93 -11.67 3.69
CA GLY A 42 -11.36 -11.91 3.45
C GLY A 42 -11.67 -12.55 2.11
N ALA A 43 -12.64 -12.01 1.37
CA ALA A 43 -13.13 -12.59 0.12
C ALA A 43 -12.11 -12.49 -1.02
N TRP A 44 -12.10 -13.49 -1.91
CA TRP A 44 -11.17 -13.61 -3.04
C TRP A 44 -11.14 -12.37 -3.96
N TYR A 45 -12.26 -11.66 -4.10
CA TYR A 45 -12.35 -10.47 -4.96
C TYR A 45 -11.58 -9.25 -4.41
N ASN A 46 -11.19 -9.25 -3.13
CA ASN A 46 -10.35 -8.19 -2.54
C ASN A 46 -8.97 -8.10 -3.20
N ARG A 47 -8.57 -9.13 -3.94
CA ARG A 47 -7.32 -9.20 -4.69
C ARG A 47 -7.41 -8.53 -6.06
N LEU A 48 -8.62 -8.41 -6.65
CA LEU A 48 -8.80 -7.91 -8.01
C LEU A 48 -8.34 -6.46 -8.23
N PRO A 49 -8.53 -5.50 -7.30
CA PRO A 49 -8.06 -4.12 -7.49
C PRO A 49 -6.57 -4.01 -7.81
N TYR A 50 -5.74 -4.90 -7.27
CA TYR A 50 -4.29 -4.91 -7.51
C TYR A 50 -3.90 -5.38 -8.92
N LEU A 51 -4.81 -6.04 -9.63
CA LEU A 51 -4.63 -6.43 -11.03
C LEU A 51 -5.08 -5.35 -12.02
N VAL A 52 -5.81 -4.33 -11.56
CA VAL A 52 -6.31 -3.23 -12.42
C VAL A 52 -5.18 -2.46 -13.11
N PRO A 53 -4.09 -2.05 -12.44
CA PRO A 53 -2.98 -1.35 -13.10
C PRO A 53 -2.33 -2.20 -14.20
N ILE A 54 -2.25 -3.52 -14.00
CA ILE A 54 -1.76 -4.46 -15.01
C ILE A 54 -2.69 -4.43 -16.24
N ALA A 55 -3.99 -4.58 -16.04
CA ALA A 55 -4.97 -4.60 -17.14
C ALA A 55 -4.99 -3.27 -17.90
N VAL A 56 -4.98 -2.14 -17.19
CA VAL A 56 -5.01 -0.78 -17.75
C VAL A 56 -3.76 -0.49 -18.58
N THR A 57 -2.60 -1.04 -18.25
CA THR A 57 -1.37 -0.85 -19.02
C THR A 57 -1.20 -1.91 -20.12
N LEU A 58 -1.55 -3.17 -19.84
CA LEU A 58 -1.38 -4.31 -20.74
C LEU A 58 -2.30 -4.22 -21.98
N LEU A 59 -3.61 -4.01 -21.77
CA LEU A 59 -4.58 -4.06 -22.86
C LEU A 59 -4.36 -3.00 -23.95
N PRO A 60 -4.16 -1.69 -23.62
CA PRO A 60 -3.84 -0.69 -24.62
C PRO A 60 -2.50 -0.93 -25.30
N THR A 61 -1.51 -1.50 -24.60
CA THR A 61 -0.21 -1.84 -25.18
C THR A 61 -0.33 -2.97 -26.18
N LEU A 62 -1.10 -4.03 -25.87
CA LEU A 62 -1.43 -5.09 -26.84
C LEU A 62 -2.13 -4.51 -28.08
N ALA A 63 -3.11 -3.63 -27.85
CA ALA A 63 -3.78 -2.93 -28.94
C ALA A 63 -2.80 -2.10 -29.79
N ALA A 64 -1.85 -1.38 -29.16
CA ALA A 64 -0.85 -0.58 -29.85
C ALA A 64 0.13 -1.43 -30.69
N PHE A 65 0.47 -2.61 -30.24
CA PHE A 65 1.30 -3.53 -31.01
C PHE A 65 0.58 -4.07 -32.26
N ARG A 66 -0.75 -4.30 -32.15
CA ARG A 66 -1.58 -4.80 -33.28
C ARG A 66 -2.10 -3.66 -34.17
N TRP A 67 -2.57 -2.57 -33.55
CA TRP A 67 -3.17 -1.40 -34.20
C TRP A 67 -2.54 -0.14 -33.64
N SER A 68 -1.34 0.18 -34.10
CA SER A 68 -0.50 1.25 -33.52
C SER A 68 -1.21 2.60 -33.39
N LEU A 69 -2.13 2.94 -34.31
CA LEU A 69 -2.90 4.18 -34.23
C LEU A 69 -3.94 4.12 -33.07
N GLY A 70 -4.80 3.10 -33.05
CA GLY A 70 -5.87 2.99 -32.07
C GLY A 70 -5.33 2.79 -30.64
N GLY A 71 -4.36 1.87 -30.50
CA GLY A 71 -3.71 1.64 -29.20
C GLY A 71 -2.90 2.84 -28.73
N GLY A 72 -2.23 3.56 -29.65
CA GLY A 72 -1.53 4.80 -29.32
C GLY A 72 -2.47 5.90 -28.80
N ILE A 73 -3.66 6.05 -29.38
CA ILE A 73 -4.70 6.97 -28.89
C ILE A 73 -5.16 6.55 -27.49
N ALA A 74 -5.43 5.25 -27.27
CA ALA A 74 -5.82 4.75 -25.94
C ALA A 74 -4.76 5.05 -24.86
N ILE A 75 -3.47 4.88 -25.19
CA ILE A 75 -2.37 5.22 -24.29
C ILE A 75 -2.33 6.74 -24.01
N ILE A 76 -2.56 7.61 -25.03
CA ILE A 76 -2.66 9.05 -24.82
C ILE A 76 -3.81 9.37 -23.87
N CYS A 77 -4.99 8.76 -24.02
CA CYS A 77 -6.13 8.98 -23.11
C CYS A 77 -5.79 8.60 -21.66
N ILE A 78 -5.05 7.50 -21.45
CA ILE A 78 -4.57 7.13 -20.11
C ILE A 78 -3.61 8.20 -19.57
N GLY A 79 -2.67 8.69 -20.39
CA GLY A 79 -1.75 9.77 -20.00
C GLY A 79 -2.47 11.07 -19.62
N VAL A 80 -3.50 11.44 -20.38
CA VAL A 80 -4.37 12.61 -20.06
C VAL A 80 -5.11 12.37 -18.74
N PHE A 81 -5.71 11.19 -18.54
CA PHE A 81 -6.36 10.85 -17.28
C PHE A 81 -5.38 10.93 -16.10
N THR A 82 -4.20 10.33 -16.24
CA THR A 82 -3.15 10.37 -15.20
C THR A 82 -2.73 11.81 -14.89
N PHE A 83 -2.59 12.66 -15.91
CA PHE A 83 -2.19 14.05 -15.74
C PHE A 83 -3.20 14.89 -14.94
N PHE A 84 -4.51 14.67 -15.13
CA PHE A 84 -5.55 15.44 -14.47
C PHE A 84 -6.08 14.80 -13.17
N PHE A 85 -5.92 13.49 -13.01
CA PHE A 85 -6.46 12.77 -11.86
C PHE A 85 -5.50 12.75 -10.67
N PHE A 86 -4.19 12.71 -10.94
CA PHE A 86 -3.17 12.73 -9.90
C PHE A 86 -2.62 14.15 -9.73
N ASP A 87 -2.20 14.48 -8.51
CA ASP A 87 -1.61 15.77 -8.19
C ASP A 87 -0.37 16.10 -9.04
N ASN A 88 -0.01 17.38 -9.06
CA ASN A 88 1.09 17.91 -9.87
C ASN A 88 2.43 17.16 -9.74
N ASP A 89 2.66 16.48 -8.62
CA ASP A 89 3.89 15.73 -8.34
C ASP A 89 4.09 14.55 -9.31
N VAL A 90 3.02 14.05 -9.93
CA VAL A 90 3.07 12.95 -10.92
C VAL A 90 2.70 13.38 -12.34
N ALA A 91 2.50 14.67 -12.58
CA ALA A 91 2.14 15.21 -13.89
C ALA A 91 3.14 14.80 -15.00
N PHE A 92 4.45 14.71 -14.66
CA PHE A 92 5.47 14.25 -15.60
C PHE A 92 5.26 12.81 -16.08
N ILE A 93 4.64 11.94 -15.26
CA ILE A 93 4.30 10.56 -15.63
C ILE A 93 3.21 10.59 -16.71
N GLY A 94 2.16 11.38 -16.53
CA GLY A 94 1.10 11.56 -17.51
C GLY A 94 1.64 12.06 -18.85
N LEU A 95 2.51 13.07 -18.82
CA LEU A 95 3.19 13.59 -20.02
C LEU A 95 4.04 12.51 -20.73
N THR A 96 4.79 11.73 -19.96
CA THR A 96 5.60 10.64 -20.51
C THR A 96 4.74 9.59 -21.20
N ILE A 97 3.61 9.19 -20.59
CA ILE A 97 2.65 8.24 -21.18
C ILE A 97 2.06 8.82 -22.48
N MET A 98 1.69 10.12 -22.50
CA MET A 98 1.19 10.77 -23.72
C MET A 98 2.23 10.78 -24.84
N LEU A 99 3.50 11.06 -24.55
CA LEU A 99 4.60 11.03 -25.54
C LEU A 99 4.79 9.63 -26.13
N VAL A 100 4.73 8.60 -25.30
CA VAL A 100 4.81 7.19 -25.72
C VAL A 100 3.63 6.83 -26.63
N GLY A 101 2.42 7.22 -26.24
CA GLY A 101 1.22 7.06 -27.08
C GLY A 101 1.34 7.77 -28.42
N GLY A 102 1.87 9.01 -28.42
CA GLY A 102 2.15 9.80 -29.63
C GLY A 102 3.14 9.11 -30.57
N ALA A 103 4.15 8.43 -30.03
CA ALA A 103 5.10 7.65 -30.85
C ALA A 103 4.42 6.45 -31.54
N PHE A 104 3.45 5.78 -30.89
CA PHE A 104 2.64 4.73 -31.52
C PHE A 104 1.70 5.31 -32.60
N VAL A 105 1.06 6.45 -32.34
CA VAL A 105 0.24 7.15 -33.33
C VAL A 105 1.07 7.50 -34.56
N TYR A 106 2.27 8.07 -34.39
CA TYR A 106 3.21 8.33 -35.47
C TYR A 106 3.56 7.06 -36.25
N GLU A 107 3.87 5.94 -35.53
CA GLU A 107 4.13 4.65 -36.18
C GLU A 107 2.91 4.17 -37.00
N GLY A 108 1.70 4.32 -36.46
CA GLY A 108 0.46 3.93 -37.12
C GLY A 108 0.18 4.74 -38.39
N ILE A 109 0.36 6.07 -38.37
CA ILE A 109 0.22 6.95 -39.52
C ILE A 109 1.27 6.60 -40.58
N ARG A 110 2.51 6.38 -40.17
CA ARG A 110 3.61 5.98 -41.05
C ARG A 110 3.31 4.66 -41.78
N LYS A 111 2.81 3.65 -41.06
CA LYS A 111 2.44 2.34 -41.63
C LYS A 111 1.32 2.47 -42.67
N ARG A 112 0.30 3.28 -42.40
CA ARG A 112 -0.78 3.54 -43.39
C ARG A 112 -0.33 4.19 -44.67
N ARG A 113 0.75 5.02 -44.64
CA ARG A 113 1.31 5.68 -45.82
C ARG A 113 2.24 4.80 -46.66
N LYS A 114 2.59 3.60 -46.13
CA LYS A 114 3.54 2.68 -46.74
C LYS A 114 2.92 1.28 -46.85
N ASP A 115 1.97 1.14 -47.79
CA ASP A 115 1.24 -0.12 -47.99
C ASP A 115 2.13 -1.32 -48.43
N ASN A 116 3.43 -1.13 -48.68
CA ASN A 116 4.36 -2.12 -49.24
C ASN A 116 5.59 -2.41 -48.37
N GLU A 117 5.56 -2.17 -47.04
CA GLU A 117 6.66 -2.69 -46.21
C GLU A 117 6.56 -4.23 -46.11
N PRO A 118 7.65 -4.99 -46.40
CA PRO A 118 7.61 -6.44 -46.33
C PRO A 118 7.30 -6.89 -44.90
N ILE A 119 6.31 -7.75 -44.74
CA ILE A 119 5.97 -8.40 -43.48
C ILE A 119 7.13 -9.35 -43.15
N PRO A 120 7.69 -9.33 -41.93
CA PRO A 120 8.74 -10.28 -41.55
C PRO A 120 8.27 -11.72 -41.74
N ASP A 121 9.07 -12.56 -42.39
CA ASP A 121 8.70 -13.94 -42.73
C ASP A 121 8.62 -14.84 -41.50
N SER A 122 9.42 -14.54 -40.46
CA SER A 122 9.43 -15.34 -39.21
C SER A 122 8.30 -14.94 -38.28
N TRP A 123 7.73 -15.94 -37.57
CA TRP A 123 6.76 -15.71 -36.48
C TRP A 123 7.32 -14.73 -35.43
N TRP A 124 8.59 -14.92 -35.02
CA TRP A 124 9.27 -14.07 -34.06
C TRP A 124 9.38 -12.63 -34.53
N GLY A 125 9.75 -12.42 -35.77
CA GLY A 125 9.84 -11.07 -36.36
C GLY A 125 8.50 -10.31 -36.27
N ARG A 126 7.37 -11.02 -36.37
CA ARG A 126 6.03 -10.44 -36.28
C ARG A 126 5.54 -10.22 -34.84
N ASN A 127 5.87 -11.15 -33.93
CA ASN A 127 5.19 -11.26 -32.63
C ASN A 127 6.11 -11.04 -31.42
N TRP A 128 7.39 -10.74 -31.58
CA TRP A 128 8.34 -10.65 -30.46
C TRP A 128 7.87 -9.69 -29.35
N ARG A 129 7.23 -8.55 -29.70
CA ARG A 129 6.71 -7.57 -28.71
C ARG A 129 5.65 -8.21 -27.82
N HIS A 130 4.70 -8.93 -28.42
CA HIS A 130 3.67 -9.67 -27.67
C HIS A 130 4.29 -10.80 -26.85
N ALA A 131 5.21 -11.56 -27.44
CA ALA A 131 5.86 -12.69 -26.76
C ALA A 131 6.68 -12.25 -25.54
N VAL A 132 7.47 -11.17 -25.69
CA VAL A 132 8.27 -10.64 -24.58
C VAL A 132 7.38 -10.05 -23.48
N MET A 133 6.34 -9.30 -23.83
CA MET A 133 5.44 -8.67 -22.87
C MET A 133 4.60 -9.72 -22.13
N LEU A 134 3.89 -10.59 -22.83
CA LEU A 134 3.02 -11.60 -22.21
C LEU A 134 3.84 -12.67 -21.50
N GLY A 135 4.92 -13.16 -22.11
CA GLY A 135 5.81 -14.14 -21.50
C GLY A 135 6.52 -13.57 -20.27
N GLY A 136 7.06 -12.35 -20.36
CA GLY A 136 7.70 -11.66 -19.25
C GLY A 136 6.72 -11.42 -18.08
N SER A 137 5.52 -10.90 -18.37
CA SER A 137 4.48 -10.70 -17.35
C SER A 137 4.06 -12.02 -16.71
N GLY A 138 3.85 -13.07 -17.53
CA GLY A 138 3.51 -14.41 -17.02
C GLY A 138 4.60 -14.99 -16.10
N LEU A 139 5.88 -14.85 -16.48
CA LEU A 139 7.01 -15.32 -15.68
C LEU A 139 7.14 -14.52 -14.36
N ILE A 140 6.98 -13.20 -14.40
CA ILE A 140 7.01 -12.36 -13.19
C ILE A 140 5.87 -12.73 -12.25
N PHE A 141 4.64 -12.81 -12.77
CA PHE A 141 3.47 -13.17 -11.96
C PHE A 141 3.64 -14.56 -11.33
N LEU A 142 4.11 -15.53 -12.12
CA LEU A 142 4.37 -16.88 -11.63
C LEU A 142 5.47 -16.89 -10.56
N GLY A 143 6.58 -16.18 -10.79
CA GLY A 143 7.69 -16.10 -9.84
C GLY A 143 7.27 -15.49 -8.50
N VAL A 144 6.55 -14.34 -8.54
CA VAL A 144 5.98 -13.72 -7.33
C VAL A 144 5.01 -14.68 -6.64
N SER A 145 4.13 -15.36 -7.41
CA SER A 145 3.17 -16.30 -6.84
C SER A 145 3.83 -17.52 -6.19
N ILE A 146 4.84 -18.10 -6.81
CA ILE A 146 5.60 -19.22 -6.22
C ILE A 146 6.25 -18.82 -4.90
N TYR A 147 6.76 -17.59 -4.80
CA TYR A 147 7.37 -17.09 -3.58
C TYR A 147 6.35 -16.74 -2.49
N MET A 148 5.30 -15.98 -2.83
CA MET A 148 4.37 -15.41 -1.87
C MET A 148 3.23 -16.35 -1.46
N LEU A 149 2.77 -17.21 -2.37
CA LEU A 149 1.60 -18.08 -2.10
C LEU A 149 1.81 -19.04 -0.92
N PRO A 150 2.95 -19.72 -0.76
CA PRO A 150 3.19 -20.54 0.43
C PRO A 150 3.10 -19.74 1.73
N ILE A 151 3.62 -18.50 1.74
CA ILE A 151 3.61 -17.62 2.90
C ILE A 151 2.18 -17.33 3.33
N VAL A 152 1.34 -16.84 2.40
CA VAL A 152 -0.05 -16.46 2.74
C VAL A 152 -0.98 -17.64 2.99
N LEU A 153 -0.71 -18.82 2.42
CA LEU A 153 -1.51 -20.03 2.65
C LEU A 153 -1.17 -20.73 3.98
N THR A 154 -0.03 -20.43 4.57
CA THR A 154 0.38 -20.99 5.87
C THR A 154 0.08 -20.05 7.04
N ARG A 155 -0.59 -18.92 6.80
CA ARG A 155 -1.05 -18.01 7.85
C ARG A 155 -2.01 -18.72 8.80
N VAL A 156 -1.79 -18.50 10.10
CA VAL A 156 -2.65 -19.04 11.16
C VAL A 156 -3.61 -17.94 11.64
N ASP A 157 -4.88 -18.25 11.63
CA ASP A 157 -5.93 -17.45 12.26
C ASP A 157 -6.81 -18.40 13.08
N ASP A 158 -6.76 -18.26 14.41
CA ASP A 158 -7.53 -19.09 15.32
C ASP A 158 -8.99 -18.61 15.49
N GLY A 159 -9.33 -17.45 14.90
CA GLY A 159 -10.66 -16.86 14.98
C GLY A 159 -10.97 -16.22 16.33
N ASP A 160 -10.07 -16.29 17.31
CA ASP A 160 -10.26 -15.66 18.61
C ASP A 160 -9.96 -14.16 18.52
N ARG A 161 -10.97 -13.34 18.79
CA ARG A 161 -10.93 -11.87 18.76
C ARG A 161 -11.08 -11.26 20.16
N SER A 162 -10.99 -12.08 21.20
CA SER A 162 -10.98 -11.62 22.60
C SER A 162 -9.68 -10.88 22.97
N ALA A 163 -9.61 -10.37 24.19
CA ALA A 163 -8.35 -9.85 24.72
C ALA A 163 -7.31 -10.97 24.81
N ARG A 164 -6.07 -10.70 24.35
CA ARG A 164 -5.03 -11.73 24.18
C ARG A 164 -3.76 -11.33 24.90
N LEU A 165 -3.29 -12.17 25.80
CA LEU A 165 -1.93 -12.07 26.33
C LEU A 165 -0.94 -12.50 25.23
N ILE A 166 0.05 -11.66 24.97
CA ILE A 166 1.19 -11.97 24.11
C ILE A 166 2.44 -11.84 24.95
N GLU A 167 3.13 -12.97 25.09
CA GLU A 167 4.36 -13.11 25.85
C GLU A 167 5.54 -13.43 24.93
N GLY A 168 6.71 -13.06 25.36
CA GLY A 168 7.96 -13.42 24.69
C GLY A 168 8.78 -12.20 24.27
N ASN A 169 10.04 -12.46 23.95
CA ASN A 169 11.00 -11.46 23.49
C ASN A 169 11.08 -10.18 24.39
N GLY A 170 10.85 -10.36 25.70
CA GLY A 170 10.92 -9.27 26.71
C GLY A 170 9.67 -8.40 26.80
N VAL A 171 8.55 -8.81 26.22
CA VAL A 171 7.23 -8.20 26.41
C VAL A 171 6.28 -9.22 27.03
N GLU A 172 5.35 -8.71 27.84
CA GLU A 172 4.22 -9.43 28.41
C GLU A 172 3.05 -8.45 28.46
N LEU A 173 2.18 -8.48 27.44
CA LEU A 173 1.15 -7.48 27.23
C LEU A 173 -0.18 -8.12 26.86
N VAL A 174 -1.25 -7.66 27.49
CA VAL A 174 -2.62 -7.99 27.08
C VAL A 174 -3.05 -7.02 25.99
N TRP A 175 -3.37 -7.56 24.81
CA TRP A 175 -3.84 -6.80 23.64
C TRP A 175 -5.35 -6.77 23.62
N ALA A 176 -5.92 -5.59 23.36
CA ALA A 176 -7.35 -5.34 23.38
C ALA A 176 -8.14 -6.27 22.45
N PRO A 177 -9.38 -6.64 22.81
CA PRO A 177 -10.30 -7.38 21.97
C PRO A 177 -10.74 -6.55 20.78
N GLU A 178 -11.34 -7.21 19.77
CA GLU A 178 -12.00 -6.53 18.66
C GLU A 178 -13.10 -5.60 19.18
N GLY A 179 -13.07 -4.36 18.70
CA GLY A 179 -13.94 -3.29 19.16
C GLY A 179 -13.23 -1.94 19.18
N PRO A 180 -13.60 -1.03 20.07
CA PRO A 180 -13.01 0.30 20.10
C PRO A 180 -11.50 0.30 20.35
N GLY A 181 -10.97 -0.71 21.05
CA GLY A 181 -9.54 -0.85 21.34
C GLY A 181 -8.74 -1.54 20.24
N TRP A 182 -9.41 -2.15 19.27
CA TRP A 182 -8.82 -2.79 18.11
C TRP A 182 -9.76 -2.59 16.92
N ASN A 183 -9.61 -1.46 16.26
CA ASN A 183 -10.53 -1.06 15.20
C ASN A 183 -9.78 -0.32 14.08
N TRP A 184 -10.18 -0.57 12.85
CA TRP A 184 -9.71 0.11 11.62
C TRP A 184 -10.61 1.27 11.21
N GLU A 185 -11.67 1.55 11.97
CA GLU A 185 -12.54 2.70 11.80
C GLU A 185 -12.46 3.60 13.03
N GLN A 186 -12.48 4.91 12.80
CA GLN A 186 -12.59 5.86 13.91
C GLN A 186 -14.01 5.81 14.47
N PRO A 187 -14.22 6.01 15.80
CA PRO A 187 -15.55 6.02 16.43
C PRO A 187 -16.53 7.00 15.78
N TRP A 188 -16.03 8.05 15.14
CA TRP A 188 -16.82 9.08 14.43
C TRP A 188 -16.86 8.87 12.91
N GLY A 189 -16.36 7.76 12.41
CA GLY A 189 -16.27 7.40 10.99
C GLY A 189 -14.92 7.81 10.35
N GLY A 190 -14.56 7.11 9.28
CA GLY A 190 -13.28 7.26 8.57
C GLY A 190 -12.18 6.34 9.09
N TYR A 191 -10.96 6.54 8.58
CA TYR A 191 -9.81 5.71 8.94
C TYR A 191 -9.02 6.34 10.08
N PRO A 192 -8.51 5.56 11.06
CA PRO A 192 -7.76 6.10 12.17
C PRO A 192 -6.45 6.72 11.69
N SER A 193 -6.28 8.02 11.98
CA SER A 193 -4.99 8.68 11.88
C SER A 193 -4.31 8.67 13.25
N TRP A 194 -2.98 8.79 13.26
CA TRP A 194 -2.22 8.90 14.51
C TRP A 194 -2.74 10.05 15.39
N GLN A 195 -3.00 11.20 14.76
CA GLN A 195 -3.51 12.39 15.44
C GLN A 195 -4.91 12.18 16.03
N ALA A 196 -5.81 11.54 15.29
CA ALA A 196 -7.15 11.28 15.77
C ALA A 196 -7.16 10.37 17.00
N VAL A 197 -6.29 9.37 17.02
CA VAL A 197 -6.10 8.50 18.18
C VAL A 197 -5.48 9.28 19.34
N ALA A 198 -4.46 10.10 19.08
CA ALA A 198 -3.73 10.86 20.10
C ALA A 198 -4.59 11.89 20.83
N LEU A 199 -5.49 12.57 20.11
CA LEU A 199 -6.28 13.69 20.67
C LEU A 199 -7.73 13.31 20.99
N TYR A 200 -8.05 12.03 21.09
CA TYR A 200 -9.42 11.56 21.33
C TYR A 200 -10.08 12.20 22.55
N GLY A 201 -9.35 12.37 23.65
CA GLY A 201 -9.84 12.94 24.90
C GLY A 201 -9.92 14.48 24.92
N LEU A 202 -9.49 15.15 23.85
CA LEU A 202 -9.57 16.60 23.76
C LEU A 202 -10.86 17.04 23.04
N PRO A 203 -11.40 18.19 23.41
CA PRO A 203 -12.49 18.80 22.63
C PRO A 203 -12.08 18.98 21.18
N PRO A 204 -13.00 18.87 20.22
CA PRO A 204 -12.71 19.14 18.81
C PRO A 204 -12.17 20.58 18.66
N VAL A 205 -11.03 20.70 18.00
CA VAL A 205 -10.42 21.98 17.64
C VAL A 205 -10.60 22.16 16.13
N GLY A 206 -11.53 23.01 15.70
CA GLY A 206 -11.70 23.34 14.28
C GLY A 206 -13.11 23.10 13.73
N VAL A 207 -13.22 23.24 12.41
CA VAL A 207 -14.47 23.46 11.66
C VAL A 207 -15.40 22.28 11.59
N ASP A 208 -14.88 21.08 11.72
CA ASP A 208 -15.63 19.87 11.34
C ASP A 208 -16.11 19.04 12.54
N ASP A 209 -16.03 19.58 13.75
CA ASP A 209 -16.39 18.86 15.00
C ASP A 209 -15.80 17.44 15.09
N LYS A 210 -14.71 17.20 14.35
CA LYS A 210 -14.02 15.91 14.34
C LYS A 210 -12.82 15.96 15.27
N PRO A 211 -12.81 15.14 16.32
CA PRO A 211 -11.64 15.03 17.17
C PRO A 211 -10.38 14.75 16.33
N GLY A 212 -9.27 15.40 16.66
CA GLY A 212 -7.98 15.09 16.06
C GLY A 212 -7.59 15.87 14.81
N TYR A 213 -8.38 16.83 14.33
CA TYR A 213 -7.96 17.65 13.19
C TYR A 213 -7.10 18.87 13.55
N GLY A 214 -6.83 19.15 14.83
CA GLY A 214 -5.80 20.08 15.28
C GLY A 214 -5.61 21.37 14.45
N LEU A 215 -6.69 21.96 13.91
CA LEU A 215 -6.63 23.26 13.24
C LEU A 215 -6.65 24.39 14.28
N LEU A 216 -5.86 25.42 14.07
CA LEU A 216 -6.02 26.67 14.80
C LEU A 216 -7.44 27.24 14.55
N GLU A 217 -7.99 27.98 15.53
CA GLU A 217 -9.32 28.61 15.41
C GLU A 217 -9.48 29.45 14.14
N ASP A 218 -8.41 30.09 13.69
CA ASP A 218 -8.36 30.89 12.46
C ASP A 218 -8.11 30.08 11.19
N LYS A 219 -7.96 28.74 11.30
CA LYS A 219 -7.67 27.81 10.20
C LYS A 219 -6.35 28.09 9.44
N SER A 220 -5.47 28.89 9.98
CA SER A 220 -4.24 29.33 9.31
C SER A 220 -3.15 28.25 9.31
N ALA A 221 -3.18 27.33 10.28
CA ALA A 221 -2.20 26.25 10.41
C ALA A 221 -2.81 25.00 11.04
N ILE A 222 -2.16 23.87 10.81
CA ILE A 222 -2.46 22.60 11.47
C ILE A 222 -1.54 22.45 12.67
N ILE A 223 -2.12 22.23 13.85
CA ILE A 223 -1.35 21.86 15.03
C ILE A 223 -1.29 20.33 15.06
N PHE A 224 -0.07 19.79 15.07
CA PHE A 224 0.16 18.35 15.17
C PHE A 224 0.21 17.94 16.64
N ALA A 225 -0.48 16.84 16.96
CA ALA A 225 -0.41 16.24 18.28
C ALA A 225 1.02 15.85 18.65
N THR A 226 1.38 16.11 19.89
CA THR A 226 2.69 15.78 20.45
C THR A 226 2.74 14.36 21.03
N GLN A 227 3.93 13.91 21.37
CA GLN A 227 4.15 12.65 22.10
C GLN A 227 3.46 12.66 23.48
N GLU A 228 3.51 13.81 24.16
CA GLU A 228 2.91 14.02 25.46
C GLU A 228 1.39 13.97 25.39
N GLU A 229 0.81 14.57 24.34
CA GLU A 229 -0.65 14.52 24.10
C GLU A 229 -1.10 13.10 23.77
N MET A 230 -0.34 12.35 22.95
CA MET A 230 -0.59 10.92 22.74
C MET A 230 -0.60 10.16 24.08
N ALA A 231 0.36 10.39 24.93
CA ALA A 231 0.40 9.74 26.26
C ALA A 231 -0.79 10.13 27.15
N GLN A 232 -1.26 11.39 27.05
CA GLN A 232 -2.24 11.95 27.97
C GLN A 232 -3.69 11.77 27.52
N TYR A 233 -3.99 11.83 26.21
CA TYR A 233 -5.36 11.96 25.69
C TYR A 233 -5.76 10.84 24.72
N ASN A 234 -4.90 9.84 24.48
CA ASN A 234 -5.18 8.82 23.48
C ASN A 234 -6.45 8.02 23.77
N LEU A 235 -7.07 7.51 22.72
CA LEU A 235 -8.32 6.76 22.78
C LEU A 235 -8.28 5.56 23.73
N CYS A 236 -7.16 4.85 23.81
CA CYS A 236 -7.04 3.64 24.63
C CYS A 236 -7.32 3.91 26.10
N ARG A 237 -6.98 5.10 26.61
CA ARG A 237 -7.24 5.47 28.00
C ARG A 237 -8.73 5.53 28.36
N TYR A 238 -9.60 5.64 27.36
CA TYR A 238 -11.06 5.73 27.55
C TYR A 238 -11.75 4.36 27.47
N LEU A 239 -11.03 3.28 27.22
CA LEU A 239 -11.59 1.95 27.23
C LEU A 239 -11.91 1.51 28.66
N ASN A 240 -13.06 0.84 28.81
CA ASN A 240 -13.40 0.17 30.06
C ASN A 240 -12.41 -0.99 30.35
N GLU A 241 -12.48 -1.59 31.52
CA GLU A 241 -11.54 -2.62 31.99
C GLU A 241 -11.41 -3.80 31.01
N ASP A 242 -12.50 -4.27 30.44
CA ASP A 242 -12.51 -5.37 29.46
C ASP A 242 -12.23 -4.95 28.01
N GLY A 243 -11.97 -3.68 27.74
CA GLY A 243 -11.55 -3.16 26.42
C GLY A 243 -12.67 -3.11 25.36
N THR A 244 -13.94 -3.29 25.76
CA THR A 244 -15.08 -3.44 24.83
C THR A 244 -15.87 -2.17 24.61
N THR A 245 -15.73 -1.17 25.46
CA THR A 245 -16.55 0.05 25.45
C THR A 245 -15.72 1.29 25.73
N LEU A 246 -15.98 2.37 24.96
CA LEU A 246 -15.42 3.69 25.26
C LEU A 246 -16.25 4.40 26.33
N MET A 247 -15.58 4.88 27.35
CA MET A 247 -16.15 5.61 28.47
C MET A 247 -16.04 7.13 28.22
N GLU A 248 -16.87 7.92 28.89
CA GLU A 248 -16.81 9.39 28.80
C GLU A 248 -15.57 9.99 29.51
N THR A 249 -14.99 9.26 30.45
CA THR A 249 -13.80 9.67 31.19
C THR A 249 -12.69 8.64 31.09
N PRO A 250 -11.42 9.06 31.16
CA PRO A 250 -10.31 8.12 31.08
C PRO A 250 -10.36 7.12 32.25
N GLN A 251 -10.13 5.86 31.94
CA GLN A 251 -10.06 4.74 32.87
C GLN A 251 -8.63 4.37 33.22
N ASP A 252 -7.68 4.74 32.33
CA ASP A 252 -6.24 4.55 32.47
C ASP A 252 -5.77 3.08 32.64
N VAL A 253 -6.60 2.14 32.16
CA VAL A 253 -6.27 0.70 32.13
C VAL A 253 -5.50 0.35 30.88
N TRP A 254 -5.95 0.88 29.73
CA TRP A 254 -5.39 0.61 28.44
C TRP A 254 -4.55 1.80 27.94
N ARG A 255 -3.54 1.51 27.13
CA ARG A 255 -2.67 2.50 26.49
C ARG A 255 -2.33 2.12 25.05
N MET A 256 -1.79 3.05 24.29
CA MET A 256 -1.15 2.74 23.00
C MET A 256 0.17 1.99 23.25
N PRO A 257 0.50 0.96 22.43
CA PRO A 257 1.80 0.31 22.50
C PRO A 257 2.91 1.21 21.98
N ALA A 258 4.08 1.14 22.59
CA ALA A 258 5.29 1.69 22.01
C ALA A 258 5.70 0.92 20.74
N THR A 259 6.52 1.52 19.88
CA THR A 259 6.98 0.87 18.64
C THR A 259 7.76 -0.41 18.92
N ASP A 260 8.65 -0.39 19.91
CA ASP A 260 9.45 -1.55 20.32
C ASP A 260 8.57 -2.68 20.89
N GLU A 261 7.54 -2.36 21.68
CA GLU A 261 6.59 -3.32 22.21
C GLU A 261 5.81 -4.04 21.10
N LEU A 262 5.32 -3.28 20.12
CA LEU A 262 4.62 -3.84 18.98
C LEU A 262 5.55 -4.72 18.12
N VAL A 263 6.78 -4.29 17.88
CA VAL A 263 7.78 -5.08 17.16
C VAL A 263 8.07 -6.39 17.87
N ARG A 264 8.29 -6.35 19.19
CA ARG A 264 8.56 -7.55 20.00
C ARG A 264 7.36 -8.49 20.11
N SER A 265 6.15 -8.01 19.84
CA SER A 265 4.91 -8.80 19.85
C SER A 265 4.60 -9.46 18.49
N LEU A 266 5.39 -9.19 17.44
CA LEU A 266 5.19 -9.80 16.12
C LEU A 266 5.36 -11.32 16.19
N GLY A 267 4.53 -12.03 15.45
CA GLY A 267 4.47 -13.49 15.48
C GLY A 267 4.48 -14.17 14.13
N ARG A 268 4.76 -15.46 14.15
CA ARG A 268 4.65 -16.37 13.02
C ARG A 268 4.24 -17.76 13.52
N HIS A 269 3.23 -18.37 12.89
CA HIS A 269 2.70 -19.69 13.23
C HIS A 269 2.28 -19.85 14.70
N GLY A 270 1.76 -18.76 15.29
CA GLY A 270 1.32 -18.74 16.70
C GLY A 270 2.44 -18.53 17.71
N GLU A 271 3.69 -18.44 17.26
CA GLU A 271 4.87 -18.21 18.09
C GLU A 271 5.40 -16.79 17.93
N ASN A 272 6.11 -16.27 18.94
CA ASN A 272 6.79 -14.99 18.85
C ASN A 272 7.91 -15.05 17.81
N ALA A 273 7.99 -14.06 16.93
CA ALA A 273 8.96 -14.05 15.83
C ALA A 273 10.38 -13.62 16.24
N GLY A 274 10.61 -13.26 17.49
CA GLY A 274 11.91 -12.83 18.00
C GLY A 274 12.40 -11.49 17.43
N CYS A 275 11.48 -10.59 17.10
CA CYS A 275 11.82 -9.34 16.43
C CYS A 275 12.41 -8.30 17.37
N THR A 276 13.40 -7.55 16.89
CA THR A 276 14.02 -6.43 17.62
C THR A 276 14.11 -5.20 16.72
N TRP A 277 13.95 -4.01 17.32
CA TRP A 277 14.06 -2.73 16.64
C TRP A 277 15.13 -1.86 17.30
N GLN A 278 15.96 -1.22 16.50
CA GLN A 278 17.08 -0.40 16.97
C GLN A 278 16.79 1.11 16.87
N GLY A 279 15.52 1.48 16.59
CA GLY A 279 15.12 2.89 16.45
C GLY A 279 15.20 3.45 15.04
N GLU A 280 15.51 2.63 14.02
CA GLU A 280 15.62 3.10 12.65
C GLU A 280 14.24 3.41 12.05
N TYR A 281 14.25 4.42 11.18
CA TYR A 281 13.13 4.81 10.34
C TYR A 281 13.25 4.19 8.93
N LYS A 282 12.14 3.72 8.39
CA LYS A 282 12.08 2.96 7.11
C LYS A 282 12.96 1.72 7.14
N ALA A 283 12.82 0.94 8.20
CA ALA A 283 13.62 -0.26 8.39
C ALA A 283 12.76 -1.52 8.45
N GLN A 284 13.29 -2.60 7.89
CA GLN A 284 12.86 -3.95 8.21
C GLN A 284 13.51 -4.31 9.54
N VAL A 285 12.71 -4.74 10.52
CA VAL A 285 13.23 -5.18 11.81
C VAL A 285 13.96 -6.51 11.69
N ASP A 286 14.90 -6.76 12.58
CA ASP A 286 15.61 -8.02 12.66
C ASP A 286 14.79 -9.03 13.47
N CYS A 287 14.51 -10.20 12.90
CA CYS A 287 13.67 -11.24 13.50
C CYS A 287 14.28 -12.61 13.29
N ASP A 288 14.13 -13.51 14.26
CA ASP A 288 14.51 -14.91 14.15
C ASP A 288 13.68 -15.64 13.07
N THR A 289 12.41 -15.28 12.95
CA THR A 289 11.49 -15.77 11.93
C THR A 289 10.75 -14.61 11.30
N LEU A 290 10.55 -14.63 9.96
CA LEU A 290 9.83 -13.58 9.26
C LEU A 290 8.37 -13.53 9.75
N PRO A 291 7.94 -12.44 10.42
CA PRO A 291 6.57 -12.32 10.91
C PRO A 291 5.57 -12.18 9.78
N ASP A 292 4.31 -12.50 10.04
CA ASP A 292 3.24 -12.33 9.08
C ASP A 292 1.93 -11.89 9.78
N LYS A 293 0.90 -11.66 8.97
CA LYS A 293 -0.43 -11.25 9.41
C LYS A 293 -1.19 -12.44 9.99
N GLU A 294 -0.97 -12.73 11.27
CA GLU A 294 -1.47 -13.92 11.97
C GLU A 294 -1.99 -13.60 13.38
N SER A 295 -2.85 -14.48 13.92
CA SER A 295 -3.19 -14.51 15.34
C SER A 295 -1.92 -14.73 16.17
N PRO A 296 -1.86 -14.21 17.40
CA PRO A 296 -2.91 -13.47 18.12
C PRO A 296 -2.95 -11.95 17.84
N LEU A 297 -1.90 -11.38 17.20
CA LEU A 297 -1.75 -9.93 17.05
C LEU A 297 -2.62 -9.36 15.93
N TRP A 298 -2.78 -10.10 14.82
CA TRP A 298 -3.48 -9.68 13.63
C TRP A 298 -4.71 -10.54 13.34
N SER A 299 -5.68 -9.99 12.63
CA SER A 299 -6.74 -10.73 11.97
C SER A 299 -6.43 -10.87 10.49
N THR A 300 -6.48 -12.11 9.95
CA THR A 300 -6.24 -12.34 8.53
C THR A 300 -7.40 -11.85 7.66
N ASP A 301 -8.62 -11.72 8.23
CA ASP A 301 -9.84 -11.39 7.50
C ASP A 301 -10.06 -9.89 7.28
N HIS A 302 -9.28 -9.04 7.96
CA HIS A 302 -9.45 -7.59 7.90
C HIS A 302 -8.40 -6.92 6.99
N PRO A 303 -8.70 -5.73 6.42
CA PRO A 303 -7.80 -5.05 5.50
C PRO A 303 -6.55 -4.45 6.16
N VAL A 304 -6.52 -4.39 7.49
CA VAL A 304 -5.45 -3.76 8.28
C VAL A 304 -4.13 -4.50 8.12
N ILE A 305 -3.09 -3.75 7.82
CA ILE A 305 -1.70 -4.24 7.71
C ILE A 305 -0.70 -3.34 8.47
N TYR A 306 -1.15 -2.20 9.00
CA TYR A 306 -0.35 -1.25 9.75
C TYR A 306 -1.01 -0.92 11.07
N TYR A 307 -0.28 -1.04 12.18
CA TYR A 307 -0.71 -0.50 13.46
C TYR A 307 0.09 0.74 13.80
N TRP A 308 -0.62 1.81 14.17
CA TRP A 308 -0.05 2.98 14.80
C TRP A 308 0.52 2.62 16.17
N THR A 309 1.60 3.28 16.55
CA THR A 309 2.22 3.17 17.86
C THR A 309 2.08 4.47 18.64
N ALA A 310 2.41 4.44 19.93
CA ALA A 310 2.43 5.64 20.76
C ALA A 310 3.50 6.65 20.30
N ASP A 311 4.55 6.17 19.63
CA ASP A 311 5.74 6.98 19.36
C ASP A 311 5.56 7.93 18.18
N SER A 312 6.08 9.14 18.34
CA SER A 312 6.20 10.16 17.31
C SER A 312 7.62 10.14 16.74
N PHE A 313 7.73 10.11 15.41
CA PHE A 313 9.04 10.23 14.77
C PHE A 313 9.56 11.67 14.77
N ASP A 314 8.66 12.61 14.48
CA ASP A 314 8.92 14.05 14.53
C ASP A 314 7.61 14.82 14.77
N GLU A 315 7.64 16.13 14.65
CA GLU A 315 6.47 16.99 14.82
C GLU A 315 5.31 16.56 13.94
N ARG A 316 5.56 16.11 12.70
CA ARG A 316 4.55 15.85 11.66
C ARG A 316 4.24 14.37 11.43
N ARG A 317 5.11 13.45 11.88
CA ARG A 317 5.00 12.02 11.56
C ARG A 317 4.91 11.16 12.82
N GLY A 318 3.99 10.19 12.82
CA GLY A 318 3.87 9.15 13.82
C GLY A 318 4.39 7.81 13.26
N TYR A 319 4.93 6.97 14.14
CA TYR A 319 5.37 5.63 13.77
C TYR A 319 4.21 4.67 13.59
N PHE A 320 4.39 3.72 12.67
CA PHE A 320 3.56 2.53 12.52
C PHE A 320 4.44 1.31 12.21
N VAL A 321 3.91 0.15 12.53
CA VAL A 321 4.53 -1.14 12.28
C VAL A 321 3.62 -1.97 11.37
N ALA A 322 4.19 -2.55 10.32
CA ALA A 322 3.52 -3.49 9.45
C ALA A 322 3.61 -4.92 9.99
N PHE A 323 2.67 -5.77 9.61
CA PHE A 323 2.62 -7.17 10.03
C PHE A 323 3.90 -7.97 9.69
N ASN A 324 4.62 -7.56 8.65
CA ASN A 324 5.86 -8.19 8.18
C ASN A 324 7.13 -7.62 8.84
N GLY A 325 6.97 -6.78 9.88
CA GLY A 325 8.11 -6.18 10.58
C GLY A 325 8.69 -4.93 9.90
N TRP A 326 7.99 -4.32 8.93
CA TRP A 326 8.39 -3.02 8.40
C TRP A 326 7.98 -1.90 9.35
N VAL A 327 8.95 -1.16 9.89
CA VAL A 327 8.72 0.04 10.70
C VAL A 327 8.89 1.28 9.84
N ASN A 328 7.91 2.16 9.87
CA ASN A 328 7.93 3.40 9.12
C ASN A 328 7.18 4.50 9.89
N ALA A 329 7.29 5.74 9.43
CA ALA A 329 6.53 6.86 9.96
C ALA A 329 5.91 7.66 8.82
N THR A 330 4.66 8.04 8.99
CA THR A 330 3.94 8.84 8.01
C THR A 330 3.21 9.99 8.70
N HIS A 331 2.65 10.88 7.89
CA HIS A 331 1.99 12.09 8.35
C HIS A 331 0.90 11.77 9.40
N LYS A 332 0.92 12.46 10.53
CA LYS A 332 0.02 12.20 11.68
C LYS A 332 -1.46 12.32 11.33
N LEU A 333 -1.80 13.17 10.35
CA LEU A 333 -3.17 13.29 9.80
C LEU A 333 -3.44 12.24 8.72
N GLY A 334 -2.41 11.50 8.29
CA GLY A 334 -2.54 10.44 7.31
C GLY A 334 -3.24 9.23 7.93
N GLY A 335 -4.02 8.56 7.10
CA GLY A 335 -4.65 7.31 7.40
C GLY A 335 -5.26 6.78 6.12
N ASN A 336 -5.33 5.48 5.98
CA ASN A 336 -5.96 4.81 4.86
C ASN A 336 -6.61 3.51 5.36
N PRO A 337 -7.39 2.79 4.56
CA PRO A 337 -8.06 1.55 4.97
C PRO A 337 -7.15 0.44 5.50
N ARG A 338 -5.82 0.63 5.44
CA ARG A 338 -4.81 -0.32 5.90
C ARG A 338 -4.25 0.01 7.28
N HIS A 339 -4.50 1.23 7.78
CA HIS A 339 -4.07 1.67 9.11
C HIS A 339 -5.13 1.36 10.16
N SER A 340 -4.66 0.95 11.34
CA SER A 340 -5.43 0.77 12.54
C SER A 340 -4.55 1.04 13.77
N TYR A 341 -5.08 0.75 14.93
CA TYR A 341 -4.39 0.69 16.22
C TYR A 341 -4.91 -0.51 16.99
N ARG A 342 -4.16 -0.97 17.96
CA ARG A 342 -4.60 -1.94 18.95
C ARG A 342 -4.03 -1.56 20.30
N CYS A 343 -4.90 -1.37 21.27
CA CYS A 343 -4.52 -0.96 22.61
C CYS A 343 -3.91 -2.12 23.39
N VAL A 344 -3.08 -1.80 24.39
CA VAL A 344 -2.44 -2.77 25.27
C VAL A 344 -2.63 -2.38 26.72
N MET A 345 -2.55 -3.36 27.62
CA MET A 345 -2.42 -3.15 29.06
C MET A 345 -1.42 -4.13 29.65
N GLU A 346 -0.89 -3.79 30.81
CA GLU A 346 -0.10 -4.73 31.62
C GLU A 346 -1.01 -5.87 32.13
N PRO A 347 -0.53 -7.12 32.24
CA PRO A 347 -1.31 -8.27 32.70
C PRO A 347 -1.71 -8.22 34.16
#